data_9fa60ea831c9ac49753c34790f9bec5f
#
_entry.id   9fa60ea831c9ac49753c34790f9bec5f
#
_cell.length_a   1.000
_cell.length_b   1.000
_cell.length_c   1.000
_cell.angle_alpha   90.00
_cell.angle_beta   90.00
_cell.angle_gamma   90.00
#
_symmetry.space_group_name_H-M   'P 1'
#
loop_
_entity.id
_entity.type
_entity.pdbx_description
1 polymer ?
#
loop_
_entity_poly.entity_id
_entity_poly.type
_entity_poly.pdbx_seq_one_letter_code
_entity_poly.pdbx_strand_id
1 'polypeptide(L)'
;MTPNNKISTPDEIRSDIIGDIVLCYGHFNLIHPGHLRYLQHAKTLAEKLVVAIKSDLELDADSFGNHFSESERAESVANLEIVDRVVVLDNNSLNELINSLKPSVLVLGKEFENRKIKEIELASNSVKKQGKVVFHAGETHYASTHLLHDNISDIESNNIVNFQSICKNNKITYDTLQDRISTFSNLKLLVIGDTIVDNYVACDAVGMSAEAPVLVVKELENREFIGGAAIVASHVRVLGAKCHYISVVGDDLLSSSTKEVLNNRDIDTSLIIDPSRPTTYKTRYMVENQKLFRVSRIKDHNISEKIENEVINKLNDLASDIDGIMVSDFVYGVITPNILTEILRLAKKFDLKLFGDLQCSSQVGKVTKFNKFDLITPTEKEARIALDDNESGIEWIANKLIKDTNSKNMLMKLGPDGFIAYNNEKSMERQNFPALTANPIDVTG
;
A
#
# COMPACT_ATOMS: atom_id res chain seq x y z
N MET A 1 -12.93 -33.78 -14.53
CA MET A 1 -13.60 -34.58 -13.46
C MET A 1 -14.95 -33.95 -13.22
N THR A 2 -16.00 -34.72 -13.00
CA THR A 2 -17.28 -34.18 -12.55
C THR A 2 -17.14 -33.64 -11.13
N PRO A 3 -17.90 -32.62 -10.71
CA PRO A 3 -17.76 -31.97 -9.39
C PRO A 3 -17.80 -32.97 -8.23
N ASN A 4 -18.66 -33.97 -8.28
CA ASN A 4 -18.74 -35.01 -7.24
C ASN A 4 -17.45 -35.86 -7.08
N ASN A 5 -16.60 -35.93 -8.08
CA ASN A 5 -15.33 -36.66 -7.99
C ASN A 5 -14.21 -35.84 -7.31
N LYS A 6 -14.44 -34.57 -7.00
CA LYS A 6 -13.46 -33.74 -6.31
C LYS A 6 -13.68 -33.69 -4.79
N ILE A 7 -14.90 -33.99 -4.32
CA ILE A 7 -15.21 -34.07 -2.89
C ILE A 7 -14.70 -35.43 -2.39
N SER A 8 -13.79 -35.43 -1.45
CA SER A 8 -13.07 -36.64 -1.02
C SER A 8 -12.81 -36.59 0.48
N THR A 9 -12.64 -37.78 1.06
CA THR A 9 -12.15 -37.92 2.43
C THR A 9 -10.64 -37.64 2.51
N PRO A 10 -10.07 -37.34 3.70
CA PRO A 10 -8.63 -37.16 3.86
C PRO A 10 -7.78 -38.35 3.39
N ASP A 11 -8.27 -39.56 3.60
CA ASP A 11 -7.55 -40.76 3.23
C ASP A 11 -7.53 -41.00 1.70
N GLU A 12 -8.64 -40.70 1.01
CA GLU A 12 -8.70 -40.77 -0.46
C GLU A 12 -7.77 -39.72 -1.08
N ILE A 13 -7.71 -38.50 -0.52
CA ILE A 13 -6.81 -37.45 -1.03
C ILE A 13 -5.35 -37.91 -0.90
N ARG A 14 -4.99 -38.51 0.22
CA ARG A 14 -3.62 -38.96 0.48
C ARG A 14 -3.18 -40.06 -0.50
N SER A 15 -4.10 -40.91 -0.94
CA SER A 15 -3.81 -41.97 -1.92
C SER A 15 -3.70 -41.46 -3.35
N ASP A 16 -4.47 -40.43 -3.70
CA ASP A 16 -4.67 -39.99 -5.09
C ASP A 16 -3.82 -38.78 -5.48
N ILE A 17 -3.39 -37.95 -4.52
CA ILE A 17 -2.63 -36.72 -4.82
C ILE A 17 -1.14 -36.97 -4.77
N ILE A 18 -0.50 -36.82 -5.94
CA ILE A 18 0.96 -36.79 -6.09
C ILE A 18 1.35 -35.32 -6.31
N GLY A 19 2.32 -34.84 -5.54
CA GLY A 19 2.86 -33.46 -5.64
C GLY A 19 2.62 -32.60 -4.41
N ASP A 20 3.15 -31.39 -4.45
CA ASP A 20 3.01 -30.43 -3.36
C ASP A 20 1.57 -29.93 -3.22
N ILE A 21 1.08 -29.91 -1.97
CA ILE A 21 -0.28 -29.52 -1.64
C ILE A 21 -0.28 -28.13 -0.99
N VAL A 22 -1.13 -27.24 -1.51
CA VAL A 22 -1.60 -26.08 -0.79
C VAL A 22 -2.98 -26.36 -0.22
N LEU A 23 -3.14 -26.12 1.09
CA LEU A 23 -4.40 -26.28 1.80
C LEU A 23 -5.01 -24.91 2.08
N CYS A 24 -6.25 -24.70 1.61
CA CYS A 24 -7.10 -23.56 1.97
C CYS A 24 -8.16 -24.01 2.99
N TYR A 25 -8.52 -23.10 3.91
CA TYR A 25 -9.56 -23.34 4.91
C TYR A 25 -10.52 -22.17 4.98
N GLY A 26 -11.81 -22.46 5.08
CA GLY A 26 -12.84 -21.44 5.20
C GLY A 26 -14.27 -21.98 5.27
N HIS A 27 -15.22 -21.05 5.44
CA HIS A 27 -16.63 -21.37 5.48
C HIS A 27 -17.25 -21.55 4.09
N PHE A 28 -16.92 -20.67 3.13
CA PHE A 28 -17.38 -20.68 1.73
C PHE A 28 -18.90 -20.75 1.54
N ASN A 29 -19.69 -20.04 2.38
CA ASN A 29 -21.15 -20.04 2.27
C ASN A 29 -21.65 -19.54 0.91
N LEU A 30 -21.06 -18.46 0.41
CA LEU A 30 -21.27 -17.92 -0.94
C LEU A 30 -19.91 -17.69 -1.61
N ILE A 31 -19.77 -18.21 -2.82
CA ILE A 31 -18.58 -17.91 -3.62
C ILE A 31 -18.73 -16.52 -4.23
N HIS A 32 -17.82 -15.62 -3.90
CA HIS A 32 -17.75 -14.26 -4.44
C HIS A 32 -16.35 -13.99 -5.00
N PRO A 33 -16.13 -12.88 -5.76
CA PRO A 33 -14.84 -12.59 -6.39
C PRO A 33 -13.63 -12.61 -5.43
N GLY A 34 -13.83 -12.27 -4.15
CA GLY A 34 -12.78 -12.37 -3.12
C GLY A 34 -12.33 -13.83 -2.89
N HIS A 35 -13.26 -14.77 -2.81
CA HIS A 35 -12.93 -16.20 -2.71
C HIS A 35 -12.20 -16.70 -3.96
N LEU A 36 -12.60 -16.26 -5.16
CA LEU A 36 -11.91 -16.67 -6.39
C LEU A 36 -10.46 -16.21 -6.39
N ARG A 37 -10.20 -14.94 -6.05
CA ARG A 37 -8.84 -14.40 -5.95
C ARG A 37 -8.01 -15.13 -4.88
N TYR A 38 -8.61 -15.41 -3.72
CA TYR A 38 -8.00 -16.18 -2.65
C TYR A 38 -7.54 -17.56 -3.13
N LEU A 39 -8.42 -18.31 -3.79
CA LEU A 39 -8.13 -19.64 -4.30
C LEU A 39 -7.15 -19.60 -5.49
N GLN A 40 -7.26 -18.60 -6.39
CA GLN A 40 -6.30 -18.40 -7.48
C GLN A 40 -4.89 -18.17 -6.95
N HIS A 41 -4.76 -17.28 -5.96
CA HIS A 41 -3.44 -17.05 -5.34
C HIS A 41 -2.92 -18.33 -4.66
N ALA A 42 -3.74 -19.03 -3.88
CA ALA A 42 -3.35 -20.28 -3.24
C ALA A 42 -2.81 -21.29 -4.28
N LYS A 43 -3.50 -21.45 -5.42
CA LYS A 43 -3.09 -22.35 -6.50
C LYS A 43 -1.70 -22.04 -7.07
N THR A 44 -1.23 -20.78 -6.98
CA THR A 44 0.13 -20.42 -7.44
C THR A 44 1.24 -20.88 -6.49
N LEU A 45 0.90 -21.31 -5.26
CA LEU A 45 1.86 -21.61 -4.21
C LEU A 45 2.26 -23.10 -4.17
N ALA A 46 1.48 -23.98 -4.80
CA ALA A 46 1.78 -25.41 -4.92
C ALA A 46 1.05 -26.04 -6.12
N GLU A 47 1.42 -27.26 -6.47
CA GLU A 47 0.87 -27.96 -7.63
C GLU A 47 -0.62 -28.32 -7.46
N LYS A 48 -1.03 -28.69 -6.25
CA LYS A 48 -2.38 -29.16 -5.93
C LYS A 48 -3.07 -28.30 -4.91
N LEU A 49 -4.27 -27.82 -5.25
CA LEU A 49 -5.12 -27.03 -4.36
C LEU A 49 -6.19 -27.92 -3.72
N VAL A 50 -6.09 -28.07 -2.40
CA VAL A 50 -7.10 -28.71 -1.56
C VAL A 50 -7.81 -27.64 -0.75
N VAL A 51 -9.16 -27.70 -0.70
CA VAL A 51 -9.97 -26.79 0.08
C VAL A 51 -10.68 -27.53 1.19
N ALA A 52 -10.40 -27.16 2.44
CA ALA A 52 -11.11 -27.66 3.61
C ALA A 52 -12.27 -26.73 3.95
N ILE A 53 -13.46 -27.29 4.06
CA ILE A 53 -14.70 -26.58 4.36
C ILE A 53 -15.11 -26.87 5.79
N LYS A 54 -15.42 -25.80 6.53
CA LYS A 54 -15.93 -25.87 7.89
C LYS A 54 -17.28 -26.59 7.92
N SER A 55 -17.48 -27.55 8.86
CA SER A 55 -18.74 -28.28 8.97
C SER A 55 -19.87 -27.39 9.50
N ASP A 56 -21.12 -27.83 9.30
CA ASP A 56 -22.30 -27.13 9.83
C ASP A 56 -22.35 -27.18 11.36
N LEU A 57 -21.74 -28.19 11.99
CA LEU A 57 -21.66 -28.33 13.44
C LEU A 57 -20.76 -27.30 14.11
N GLU A 58 -19.82 -26.72 13.37
CA GLU A 58 -18.89 -25.70 13.84
C GLU A 58 -19.37 -24.26 13.59
N LEU A 59 -20.55 -24.08 13.02
CA LEU A 59 -21.13 -22.76 12.79
C LEU A 59 -21.86 -22.28 14.04
N ASP A 60 -21.50 -21.10 14.52
CA ASP A 60 -22.22 -20.47 15.62
C ASP A 60 -23.67 -20.21 15.22
N ALA A 61 -24.61 -20.65 16.08
CA ALA A 61 -26.04 -20.48 15.86
C ALA A 61 -26.49 -19.00 15.75
N ASP A 62 -25.62 -18.07 16.19
CA ASP A 62 -25.85 -16.62 16.16
C ASP A 62 -25.25 -15.92 14.93
N SER A 63 -24.61 -16.65 14.02
CA SER A 63 -24.12 -16.05 12.78
C SER A 63 -25.29 -15.76 11.85
N PHE A 64 -25.57 -14.48 11.67
CA PHE A 64 -26.70 -13.94 10.90
C PHE A 64 -26.77 -14.53 9.48
N GLY A 65 -27.89 -15.22 9.18
CA GLY A 65 -28.28 -15.56 7.82
C GLY A 65 -28.47 -17.05 7.57
N ASN A 66 -29.26 -17.39 6.56
CA ASN A 66 -29.44 -18.77 6.07
C ASN A 66 -28.10 -19.24 5.49
N HIS A 67 -27.49 -20.25 6.11
CA HIS A 67 -26.33 -20.93 5.59
C HIS A 67 -26.76 -22.05 4.64
N PHE A 68 -26.04 -22.19 3.53
CA PHE A 68 -26.10 -23.39 2.72
C PHE A 68 -25.48 -24.55 3.51
N SER A 69 -26.01 -25.73 3.33
CA SER A 69 -25.46 -26.94 3.94
C SER A 69 -24.01 -27.17 3.53
N GLU A 70 -23.22 -27.80 4.38
CA GLU A 70 -21.82 -28.12 4.08
C GLU A 70 -21.67 -28.87 2.75
N SER A 71 -22.63 -29.72 2.38
CA SER A 71 -22.66 -30.41 1.10
C SER A 71 -22.81 -29.45 -0.08
N GLU A 72 -23.75 -28.49 -0.01
CA GLU A 72 -23.95 -27.49 -1.06
C GLU A 72 -22.75 -26.55 -1.18
N ARG A 73 -22.12 -26.19 -0.05
CA ARG A 73 -20.90 -25.37 -0.01
C ARG A 73 -19.72 -26.13 -0.63
N ALA A 74 -19.57 -27.41 -0.30
CA ALA A 74 -18.54 -28.27 -0.88
C ALA A 74 -18.73 -28.43 -2.40
N GLU A 75 -19.96 -28.65 -2.85
CA GLU A 75 -20.27 -28.75 -4.27
C GLU A 75 -19.97 -27.45 -5.01
N SER A 76 -20.32 -26.30 -4.43
CA SER A 76 -20.02 -24.97 -5.02
C SER A 76 -18.53 -24.78 -5.22
N VAL A 77 -17.70 -25.12 -4.25
CA VAL A 77 -16.25 -25.04 -4.34
C VAL A 77 -15.68 -26.08 -5.30
N ALA A 78 -16.19 -27.31 -5.31
CA ALA A 78 -15.75 -28.38 -6.21
C ALA A 78 -16.02 -28.08 -7.69
N ASN A 79 -17.03 -27.25 -7.99
CA ASN A 79 -17.32 -26.77 -9.35
C ASN A 79 -16.26 -25.80 -9.89
N LEU A 80 -15.40 -25.24 -9.05
CA LEU A 80 -14.31 -24.36 -9.50
C LEU A 80 -13.21 -25.21 -10.17
N GLU A 81 -12.84 -24.84 -11.40
CA GLU A 81 -11.84 -25.56 -12.19
C GLU A 81 -10.48 -25.61 -11.49
N ILE A 82 -10.10 -24.53 -10.81
CA ILE A 82 -8.81 -24.36 -10.12
C ILE A 82 -8.64 -25.26 -8.89
N VAL A 83 -9.74 -25.78 -8.33
CA VAL A 83 -9.72 -26.65 -7.14
C VAL A 83 -9.52 -28.09 -7.55
N ASP A 84 -8.52 -28.76 -6.98
CA ASP A 84 -8.23 -30.18 -7.27
C ASP A 84 -9.07 -31.13 -6.38
N ARG A 85 -9.22 -30.79 -5.07
CA ARG A 85 -9.99 -31.58 -4.10
C ARG A 85 -10.67 -30.68 -3.06
N VAL A 86 -11.77 -31.15 -2.52
CA VAL A 86 -12.52 -30.52 -1.42
C VAL A 86 -12.71 -31.53 -0.31
N VAL A 87 -12.49 -31.10 0.93
CA VAL A 87 -12.74 -31.89 2.15
C VAL A 87 -13.72 -31.14 3.04
N VAL A 88 -14.75 -31.80 3.50
CA VAL A 88 -15.60 -31.28 4.59
C VAL A 88 -14.99 -31.77 5.91
N LEU A 89 -14.78 -30.87 6.86
CA LEU A 89 -14.25 -31.19 8.19
C LEU A 89 -15.38 -31.69 9.10
N ASP A 90 -15.93 -32.86 8.76
CA ASP A 90 -16.97 -33.51 9.56
C ASP A 90 -16.32 -34.25 10.74
N ASN A 91 -16.50 -33.71 11.95
CA ASN A 91 -15.90 -34.20 13.20
C ASN A 91 -14.35 -34.30 13.23
N ASN A 92 -13.65 -33.89 12.19
CA ASN A 92 -12.19 -33.83 12.15
C ASN A 92 -11.70 -32.40 12.34
N SER A 93 -10.71 -32.20 13.18
CA SER A 93 -10.09 -30.87 13.31
C SER A 93 -9.21 -30.55 12.08
N LEU A 94 -9.10 -29.26 11.77
CA LEU A 94 -8.17 -28.79 10.74
C LEU A 94 -6.74 -29.29 11.00
N ASN A 95 -6.36 -29.42 12.27
CA ASN A 95 -5.03 -29.91 12.66
C ASN A 95 -4.83 -31.41 12.31
N GLU A 96 -5.88 -32.26 12.44
CA GLU A 96 -5.82 -33.66 12.03
C GLU A 96 -5.68 -33.80 10.52
N LEU A 97 -6.44 -33.01 9.76
CA LEU A 97 -6.30 -32.95 8.30
C LEU A 97 -4.87 -32.55 7.89
N ILE A 98 -4.30 -31.53 8.52
CA ILE A 98 -2.91 -31.09 8.25
C ILE A 98 -1.89 -32.20 8.55
N ASN A 99 -2.06 -32.90 9.65
CA ASN A 99 -1.15 -34.02 10.02
C ASN A 99 -1.27 -35.21 9.04
N SER A 100 -2.46 -35.40 8.49
CA SER A 100 -2.69 -36.44 7.46
C SER A 100 -2.12 -36.03 6.10
N LEU A 101 -2.46 -34.85 5.59
CA LEU A 101 -2.09 -34.40 4.25
C LEU A 101 -0.67 -33.83 4.14
N LYS A 102 -0.12 -33.31 5.24
CA LYS A 102 1.20 -32.65 5.30
C LYS A 102 1.39 -31.59 4.20
N PRO A 103 0.49 -30.60 4.11
CA PRO A 103 0.58 -29.58 3.07
C PRO A 103 1.88 -28.79 3.19
N SER A 104 2.48 -28.43 2.04
CA SER A 104 3.65 -27.54 1.98
C SER A 104 3.27 -26.08 2.30
N VAL A 105 2.01 -25.71 2.02
CA VAL A 105 1.48 -24.37 2.33
C VAL A 105 0.07 -24.48 2.90
N LEU A 106 -0.18 -23.76 4.00
CA LEU A 106 -1.52 -23.47 4.51
C LEU A 106 -1.85 -22.03 4.20
N VAL A 107 -2.93 -21.79 3.46
CA VAL A 107 -3.44 -20.46 3.18
C VAL A 107 -4.71 -20.23 3.97
N LEU A 108 -4.72 -19.15 4.75
CA LEU A 108 -5.84 -18.74 5.61
C LEU A 108 -6.37 -17.38 5.17
N GLY A 109 -7.65 -17.12 5.39
CA GLY A 109 -8.23 -15.80 5.20
C GLY A 109 -7.59 -14.77 6.13
N LYS A 110 -7.60 -13.49 5.72
CA LYS A 110 -7.06 -12.38 6.51
C LYS A 110 -7.74 -12.23 7.88
N GLU A 111 -9.01 -12.63 7.96
CA GLU A 111 -9.78 -12.64 9.21
C GLU A 111 -9.16 -13.49 10.32
N PHE A 112 -8.32 -14.46 9.97
CA PHE A 112 -7.62 -15.31 10.93
C PHE A 112 -6.26 -14.74 11.38
N GLU A 113 -5.71 -13.74 10.69
CA GLU A 113 -4.35 -13.23 10.95
C GLU A 113 -4.19 -12.65 12.36
N ASN A 114 -5.23 -11.95 12.86
CA ASN A 114 -5.19 -11.25 14.15
C ASN A 114 -6.10 -11.89 15.21
N ARG A 115 -6.79 -12.97 14.89
CA ARG A 115 -7.67 -13.68 15.84
C ARG A 115 -6.95 -14.85 16.51
N LYS A 116 -6.96 -14.87 17.84
CA LYS A 116 -6.45 -16.02 18.62
C LYS A 116 -7.50 -17.13 18.66
N ILE A 117 -7.61 -17.87 17.58
CA ILE A 117 -8.44 -19.07 17.51
C ILE A 117 -7.53 -20.27 17.76
N LYS A 118 -7.74 -20.98 18.86
CA LYS A 118 -6.89 -22.09 19.31
C LYS A 118 -6.64 -23.15 18.23
N GLU A 119 -7.66 -23.46 17.45
CA GLU A 119 -7.56 -24.41 16.34
C GLU A 119 -6.62 -23.91 15.23
N ILE A 120 -6.75 -22.65 14.83
CA ILE A 120 -5.89 -22.03 13.80
C ILE A 120 -4.44 -21.93 14.28
N GLU A 121 -4.22 -21.63 15.57
CA GLU A 121 -2.87 -21.60 16.16
C GLU A 121 -2.22 -22.99 16.13
N LEU A 122 -2.97 -24.05 16.51
CA LEU A 122 -2.48 -25.43 16.47
C LEU A 122 -2.18 -25.86 15.03
N ALA A 123 -3.09 -25.62 14.10
CA ALA A 123 -2.94 -25.90 12.68
C ALA A 123 -1.71 -25.18 12.10
N SER A 124 -1.58 -23.88 12.36
CA SER A 124 -0.43 -23.08 11.90
C SER A 124 0.88 -23.57 12.46
N ASN A 125 0.93 -23.96 13.74
CA ASN A 125 2.14 -24.50 14.35
C ASN A 125 2.53 -25.88 13.80
N SER A 126 1.55 -26.69 13.42
CA SER A 126 1.80 -27.99 12.79
C SER A 126 2.40 -27.83 11.39
N VAL A 127 1.86 -26.91 10.58
CA VAL A 127 2.39 -26.63 9.24
C VAL A 127 3.77 -25.99 9.30
N LYS A 128 4.03 -25.03 10.20
CA LYS A 128 5.34 -24.35 10.32
C LYS A 128 6.52 -25.27 10.59
N LYS A 129 6.28 -26.51 11.03
CA LYS A 129 7.35 -27.51 11.22
C LYS A 129 7.90 -28.06 9.91
N GLN A 130 7.11 -28.03 8.83
CA GLN A 130 7.45 -28.67 7.54
C GLN A 130 7.01 -27.86 6.32
N GLY A 131 6.37 -26.70 6.49
CA GLY A 131 5.80 -25.89 5.44
C GLY A 131 5.64 -24.44 5.84
N LYS A 132 4.83 -23.69 5.07
CA LYS A 132 4.60 -22.25 5.20
C LYS A 132 3.13 -21.97 5.47
N VAL A 133 2.86 -21.00 6.35
CA VAL A 133 1.52 -20.42 6.55
C VAL A 133 1.46 -19.05 5.88
N VAL A 134 0.44 -18.82 5.08
CA VAL A 134 0.20 -17.57 4.35
C VAL A 134 -1.20 -17.07 4.68
N PHE A 135 -1.32 -15.80 5.03
CA PHE A 135 -2.61 -15.14 5.18
C PHE A 135 -2.91 -14.34 3.92
N HIS A 136 -4.11 -14.51 3.37
CA HIS A 136 -4.51 -13.86 2.14
C HIS A 136 -5.95 -13.32 2.21
N ALA A 137 -6.12 -12.05 1.92
CA ALA A 137 -7.43 -11.49 1.66
C ALA A 137 -7.67 -11.51 0.16
N GLY A 138 -8.65 -12.22 -0.31
CA GLY A 138 -9.11 -12.12 -1.71
C GLY A 138 -9.76 -10.78 -2.03
N GLU A 139 -9.57 -9.75 -1.19
CA GLU A 139 -10.18 -8.44 -1.31
C GLU A 139 -9.35 -7.51 -2.20
N THR A 140 -10.05 -6.76 -3.04
CA THR A 140 -9.56 -5.52 -3.61
C THR A 140 -10.20 -4.40 -2.79
N HIS A 141 -9.39 -3.50 -2.22
CA HIS A 141 -9.90 -2.40 -1.38
C HIS A 141 -10.61 -1.28 -2.19
N TYR A 142 -11.26 -1.64 -3.31
CA TYR A 142 -11.99 -0.68 -4.14
C TYR A 142 -13.33 -0.21 -3.55
N ALA A 143 -13.85 -0.90 -2.54
CA ALA A 143 -15.08 -0.48 -1.88
C ALA A 143 -15.01 -0.83 -0.39
N SER A 144 -14.98 0.17 0.44
CA SER A 144 -15.19 0.05 1.89
C SER A 144 -16.66 -0.28 2.17
N THR A 145 -17.07 -1.51 1.92
CA THR A 145 -18.43 -1.98 2.26
C THR A 145 -18.69 -1.94 3.77
N HIS A 146 -17.63 -1.97 4.59
CA HIS A 146 -17.72 -1.78 6.04
C HIS A 146 -18.24 -0.40 6.45
N LEU A 147 -17.98 0.65 5.66
CA LEU A 147 -18.48 2.01 5.94
C LEU A 147 -19.99 2.18 5.84
N LEU A 148 -20.69 1.19 5.27
CA LEU A 148 -22.16 1.24 5.14
C LEU A 148 -22.89 0.66 6.34
N HIS A 149 -22.23 -0.06 7.24
CA HIS A 149 -22.87 -0.84 8.31
C HIS A 149 -22.38 -0.51 9.72
N ASP A 150 -21.15 0.04 9.89
CA ASP A 150 -20.56 0.30 11.20
C ASP A 150 -20.57 1.80 11.53
N ASN A 151 -20.78 2.14 12.80
CA ASN A 151 -20.58 3.50 13.28
C ASN A 151 -19.09 3.86 13.20
N ILE A 152 -18.78 5.07 12.73
CA ILE A 152 -17.40 5.57 12.58
C ILE A 152 -16.60 5.45 13.88
N SER A 153 -17.22 5.73 15.03
CA SER A 153 -16.61 5.60 16.36
C SER A 153 -16.17 4.16 16.70
N ASP A 154 -16.93 3.16 16.24
CA ASP A 154 -16.63 1.75 16.49
C ASP A 154 -15.47 1.28 15.62
N ILE A 155 -15.41 1.75 14.38
CA ILE A 155 -14.28 1.49 13.45
C ILE A 155 -12.98 2.07 14.01
N GLU A 156 -13.00 3.33 14.44
CA GLU A 156 -11.82 3.98 15.02
C GLU A 156 -11.35 3.30 16.30
N SER A 157 -12.28 2.94 17.19
CA SER A 157 -11.98 2.21 18.42
C SER A 157 -11.33 0.84 18.13
N ASN A 158 -11.88 0.09 17.17
CA ASN A 158 -11.33 -1.19 16.75
C ASN A 158 -9.93 -1.03 16.12
N ASN A 159 -9.72 0.00 15.29
CA ASN A 159 -8.44 0.29 14.68
C ASN A 159 -7.37 0.63 15.73
N ILE A 160 -7.72 1.40 16.76
CA ILE A 160 -6.81 1.71 17.88
C ILE A 160 -6.42 0.43 18.63
N VAL A 161 -7.39 -0.43 18.97
CA VAL A 161 -7.13 -1.71 19.66
C VAL A 161 -6.23 -2.61 18.81
N ASN A 162 -6.50 -2.72 17.51
CA ASN A 162 -5.68 -3.49 16.58
C ASN A 162 -4.26 -2.93 16.49
N PHE A 163 -4.11 -1.61 16.37
CA PHE A 163 -2.81 -0.95 16.34
C PHE A 163 -2.00 -1.22 17.62
N GLN A 164 -2.65 -1.09 18.79
CA GLN A 164 -2.00 -1.39 20.08
C GLN A 164 -1.55 -2.86 20.18
N SER A 165 -2.38 -3.79 19.67
CA SER A 165 -2.03 -5.21 19.62
C SER A 165 -0.82 -5.47 18.73
N ILE A 166 -0.77 -4.83 17.56
CA ILE A 166 0.37 -4.93 16.62
C ILE A 166 1.64 -4.37 17.28
N CYS A 167 1.56 -3.20 17.90
CA CYS A 167 2.68 -2.61 18.62
C CYS A 167 3.19 -3.53 19.72
N LYS A 168 2.30 -4.11 20.52
CA LYS A 168 2.65 -5.05 21.58
C LYS A 168 3.35 -6.31 21.04
N ASN A 169 2.80 -6.90 19.96
CA ASN A 169 3.35 -8.12 19.36
C ASN A 169 4.74 -7.89 18.75
N ASN A 170 4.99 -6.68 18.22
CA ASN A 170 6.26 -6.29 17.61
C ASN A 170 7.21 -5.58 18.58
N LYS A 171 6.86 -5.52 19.87
CA LYS A 171 7.64 -4.82 20.91
C LYS A 171 7.91 -3.34 20.58
N ILE A 172 6.98 -2.71 19.90
CA ILE A 172 7.02 -1.28 19.60
C ILE A 172 6.42 -0.55 20.81
N THR A 173 7.24 0.18 21.54
CA THR A 173 6.85 0.98 22.69
C THR A 173 7.13 2.46 22.42
N TYR A 174 6.55 3.35 23.23
CA TYR A 174 6.84 4.77 23.16
C TYR A 174 8.35 5.03 23.28
N ASP A 175 9.02 4.39 24.25
CA ASP A 175 10.45 4.57 24.49
C ASP A 175 11.29 4.11 23.29
N THR A 176 10.97 2.94 22.71
CA THR A 176 11.68 2.44 21.52
C THR A 176 11.49 3.33 20.30
N LEU A 177 10.33 3.96 20.14
CA LEU A 177 10.09 4.92 19.06
C LEU A 177 10.83 6.24 19.34
N GLN A 178 10.81 6.74 20.56
CA GLN A 178 11.51 7.95 20.96
C GLN A 178 13.02 7.79 20.77
N ASP A 179 13.59 6.66 21.21
CA ASP A 179 14.99 6.34 21.00
C ASP A 179 15.36 6.31 19.49
N ARG A 180 14.50 5.71 18.67
CA ARG A 180 14.70 5.69 17.21
C ARG A 180 14.67 7.09 16.61
N ILE A 181 13.67 7.90 16.96
CA ILE A 181 13.53 9.28 16.44
C ILE A 181 14.71 10.13 16.88
N SER A 182 15.21 9.96 18.11
CA SER A 182 16.38 10.72 18.61
C SER A 182 17.64 10.48 17.76
N THR A 183 17.79 9.29 17.17
CA THR A 183 18.93 8.98 16.28
C THR A 183 18.86 9.69 14.92
N PHE A 184 17.69 10.19 14.53
CA PHE A 184 17.53 10.84 13.22
C PHE A 184 18.32 12.15 13.11
N SER A 185 18.62 12.82 14.23
CA SER A 185 19.46 14.01 14.27
C SER A 185 20.88 13.80 13.70
N ASN A 186 21.32 12.55 13.67
CA ASN A 186 22.62 12.18 13.10
C ASN A 186 22.57 11.94 11.57
N LEU A 187 21.36 11.86 11.01
CA LEU A 187 21.19 11.56 9.58
C LEU A 187 21.18 12.82 8.73
N LYS A 188 21.75 12.69 7.55
CA LYS A 188 21.71 13.69 6.48
C LYS A 188 21.01 13.10 5.27
N LEU A 189 19.84 13.59 4.93
CA LEU A 189 19.03 13.09 3.84
C LEU A 189 18.88 14.12 2.73
N LEU A 190 18.92 13.65 1.50
CA LEU A 190 18.59 14.44 0.33
C LEU A 190 17.19 14.07 -0.14
N VAL A 191 16.34 15.07 -0.30
CA VAL A 191 15.02 14.90 -0.92
C VAL A 191 15.08 15.51 -2.32
N ILE A 192 14.64 14.78 -3.32
CA ILE A 192 14.54 15.25 -4.70
C ILE A 192 13.17 14.93 -5.30
N GLY A 193 12.58 15.88 -6.02
CA GLY A 193 11.29 15.65 -6.69
C GLY A 193 10.60 16.94 -7.12
N ASP A 194 9.31 16.82 -7.41
CA ASP A 194 8.50 17.93 -7.91
C ASP A 194 8.05 18.84 -6.79
N THR A 195 8.34 20.14 -6.87
CA THR A 195 7.79 21.17 -5.99
C THR A 195 6.35 21.48 -6.38
N ILE A 196 5.46 21.53 -5.41
CA ILE A 196 4.07 21.93 -5.56
C ILE A 196 3.75 23.01 -4.52
N VAL A 197 3.04 24.04 -4.94
CA VAL A 197 2.38 24.99 -4.02
C VAL A 197 0.89 24.70 -4.10
N ASP A 198 0.29 24.28 -2.98
CA ASP A 198 -1.13 24.00 -2.84
C ASP A 198 -1.83 25.20 -2.22
N ASN A 199 -2.82 25.73 -2.92
CA ASN A 199 -3.65 26.83 -2.44
C ASN A 199 -5.08 26.35 -2.17
N TYR A 200 -5.55 26.52 -0.96
CA TYR A 200 -6.92 26.20 -0.55
C TYR A 200 -7.72 27.51 -0.45
N VAL A 201 -8.74 27.63 -1.29
CA VAL A 201 -9.63 28.77 -1.33
C VAL A 201 -10.96 28.36 -0.70
N ALA A 202 -11.18 28.84 0.52
CA ALA A 202 -12.48 28.69 1.18
C ALA A 202 -13.51 29.61 0.52
N CYS A 203 -14.65 29.04 0.16
CA CYS A 203 -15.70 29.73 -0.54
C CYS A 203 -17.07 29.58 0.16
N ASP A 204 -17.93 30.54 -0.05
CA ASP A 204 -19.37 30.47 0.24
C ASP A 204 -20.13 30.13 -1.07
N ALA A 205 -21.09 29.22 -1.00
CA ALA A 205 -21.91 28.84 -2.16
C ALA A 205 -23.03 29.88 -2.38
N VAL A 206 -22.94 30.63 -3.48
CA VAL A 206 -23.94 31.63 -3.82
C VAL A 206 -25.14 31.02 -4.58
N GLY A 207 -24.87 29.99 -5.40
CA GLY A 207 -25.89 29.33 -6.21
C GLY A 207 -25.48 29.18 -7.69
N MET A 208 -26.47 29.10 -8.58
CA MET A 208 -26.24 29.01 -10.02
C MET A 208 -26.25 30.41 -10.64
N SER A 209 -25.39 30.66 -11.63
CA SER A 209 -25.36 31.89 -12.40
C SER A 209 -26.65 32.04 -13.23
N ALA A 210 -27.12 33.27 -13.37
CA ALA A 210 -28.21 33.60 -14.28
C ALA A 210 -27.77 33.57 -15.79
N GLU A 211 -26.48 33.68 -16.06
CA GLU A 211 -25.96 33.81 -17.42
C GLU A 211 -25.65 32.42 -18.05
N ALA A 212 -25.28 31.43 -17.23
CA ALA A 212 -24.94 30.10 -17.68
C ALA A 212 -25.14 29.08 -16.53
N PRO A 213 -25.30 27.79 -16.82
CA PRO A 213 -25.46 26.75 -15.79
C PRO A 213 -24.12 26.44 -15.06
N VAL A 214 -23.54 27.45 -14.44
CA VAL A 214 -22.29 27.36 -13.67
C VAL A 214 -22.52 27.73 -12.22
N LEU A 215 -21.81 27.03 -11.35
CA LEU A 215 -21.82 27.31 -9.91
C LEU A 215 -21.10 28.63 -9.64
N VAL A 216 -21.73 29.51 -8.85
CA VAL A 216 -21.14 30.79 -8.37
C VAL A 216 -20.73 30.60 -6.92
N VAL A 217 -19.48 30.89 -6.63
CA VAL A 217 -18.93 30.88 -5.27
C VAL A 217 -18.30 32.24 -4.97
N LYS A 218 -18.36 32.64 -3.70
CA LYS A 218 -17.70 33.84 -3.19
C LYS A 218 -16.49 33.42 -2.38
N GLU A 219 -15.29 33.86 -2.78
CA GLU A 219 -14.07 33.65 -2.02
C GLU A 219 -14.14 34.34 -0.66
N LEU A 220 -13.80 33.60 0.40
CA LEU A 220 -13.76 34.09 1.78
C LEU A 220 -12.32 34.22 2.27
N GLU A 221 -11.49 33.21 2.04
CA GLU A 221 -10.12 33.14 2.52
C GLU A 221 -9.33 32.22 1.59
N ASN A 222 -8.03 32.49 1.46
CA ASN A 222 -7.11 31.53 0.84
C ASN A 222 -5.92 31.25 1.74
N ARG A 223 -5.36 30.02 1.61
CA ARG A 223 -4.16 29.59 2.34
C ARG A 223 -3.27 28.78 1.42
N GLU A 224 -2.01 29.19 1.36
CA GLU A 224 -0.99 28.48 0.58
C GLU A 224 -0.15 27.57 1.48
N PHE A 225 0.15 26.40 0.97
CA PHE A 225 1.01 25.41 1.60
C PHE A 225 2.05 24.90 0.61
N ILE A 226 3.26 24.63 1.08
CA ILE A 226 4.20 23.87 0.28
C ILE A 226 3.80 22.39 0.29
N GLY A 227 3.77 21.79 -0.89
CA GLY A 227 3.39 20.40 -1.12
C GLY A 227 4.44 19.68 -1.98
N GLY A 228 4.05 18.52 -2.51
CA GLY A 228 4.95 17.70 -3.31
C GLY A 228 6.17 17.24 -2.54
N ALA A 229 7.32 17.17 -3.19
CA ALA A 229 8.58 16.79 -2.55
C ALA A 229 9.04 17.78 -1.46
N ALA A 230 8.59 19.03 -1.50
CA ALA A 230 8.96 20.04 -0.50
C ALA A 230 8.35 19.77 0.88
N ILE A 231 7.14 19.18 0.95
CA ILE A 231 6.58 18.77 2.24
C ILE A 231 7.30 17.55 2.80
N VAL A 232 7.77 16.63 1.94
CA VAL A 232 8.60 15.49 2.37
C VAL A 232 9.90 16.00 3.02
N ALA A 233 10.57 16.99 2.41
CA ALA A 233 11.75 17.62 3.00
C ALA A 233 11.43 18.25 4.37
N SER A 234 10.27 18.89 4.51
CA SER A 234 9.82 19.45 5.78
C SER A 234 9.60 18.38 6.84
N HIS A 235 9.00 17.24 6.50
CA HIS A 235 8.82 16.14 7.44
C HIS A 235 10.15 15.52 7.88
N VAL A 236 11.10 15.35 6.95
CA VAL A 236 12.46 14.88 7.28
C VAL A 236 13.10 15.80 8.32
N ARG A 237 12.97 17.12 8.13
CA ARG A 237 13.56 18.10 9.05
C ARG A 237 12.86 18.11 10.41
N VAL A 238 11.52 18.04 10.43
CA VAL A 238 10.73 18.00 11.68
C VAL A 238 11.04 16.75 12.50
N LEU A 239 11.32 15.62 11.86
CA LEU A 239 11.74 14.38 12.53
C LEU A 239 13.18 14.44 13.06
N GLY A 240 13.92 15.53 12.81
CA GLY A 240 15.23 15.80 13.37
C GLY A 240 16.41 15.62 12.43
N ALA A 241 16.24 14.97 11.28
CA ALA A 241 17.35 14.77 10.33
C ALA A 241 17.74 16.09 9.62
N LYS A 242 18.99 16.23 9.24
CA LYS A 242 19.42 17.29 8.32
C LYS A 242 18.87 16.98 6.94
N CYS A 243 18.35 17.99 6.25
CA CYS A 243 17.72 17.81 4.95
C CYS A 243 18.29 18.78 3.93
N HIS A 244 18.72 18.24 2.79
CA HIS A 244 18.96 19.02 1.58
C HIS A 244 17.85 18.73 0.57
N TYR A 245 17.31 19.77 -0.06
CA TYR A 245 16.22 19.65 -1.01
C TYR A 245 16.63 20.10 -2.41
N ILE A 246 16.49 19.22 -3.40
CA ILE A 246 16.72 19.52 -4.82
C ILE A 246 15.38 19.48 -5.55
N SER A 247 15.07 20.51 -6.32
CA SER A 247 13.90 20.54 -7.20
C SER A 247 14.10 21.51 -8.35
N VAL A 248 13.17 21.45 -9.33
CA VAL A 248 13.10 22.38 -10.45
C VAL A 248 11.82 23.19 -10.32
N VAL A 249 11.94 24.51 -10.40
CA VAL A 249 10.85 25.48 -10.22
C VAL A 249 10.86 26.49 -11.37
N GLY A 250 9.78 27.26 -11.52
CA GLY A 250 9.69 28.33 -12.49
C GLY A 250 10.49 29.57 -12.09
N ASP A 251 10.63 30.51 -13.05
CA ASP A 251 11.13 31.85 -12.80
C ASP A 251 9.96 32.77 -12.39
N ASP A 252 9.46 32.58 -11.16
CA ASP A 252 8.27 33.26 -10.64
C ASP A 252 8.37 33.54 -9.14
N LEU A 253 7.43 34.31 -8.62
CA LEU A 253 7.38 34.68 -7.19
C LEU A 253 7.19 33.45 -6.28
N LEU A 254 6.50 32.40 -6.76
CA LEU A 254 6.28 31.18 -6.00
C LEU A 254 7.57 30.41 -5.72
N SER A 255 8.53 30.45 -6.65
CA SER A 255 9.84 29.85 -6.43
C SER A 255 10.59 30.55 -5.29
N SER A 256 10.54 31.88 -5.25
CA SER A 256 11.18 32.68 -4.20
C SER A 256 10.53 32.48 -2.83
N SER A 257 9.19 32.51 -2.77
CA SER A 257 8.46 32.26 -1.51
C SER A 257 8.64 30.84 -1.00
N THR A 258 8.67 29.83 -1.89
CA THR A 258 8.97 28.44 -1.53
C THR A 258 10.35 28.30 -0.91
N LYS A 259 11.36 28.95 -1.51
CA LYS A 259 12.73 28.97 -0.98
C LYS A 259 12.79 29.58 0.41
N GLU A 260 12.10 30.70 0.62
CA GLU A 260 12.05 31.38 1.91
C GLU A 260 11.39 30.49 2.99
N VAL A 261 10.24 29.86 2.68
CA VAL A 261 9.56 28.95 3.60
C VAL A 261 10.43 27.76 3.99
N LEU A 262 11.15 27.17 3.02
CA LEU A 262 12.05 26.04 3.28
C LEU A 262 13.27 26.46 4.11
N ASN A 263 13.87 27.60 3.81
CA ASN A 263 14.98 28.13 4.60
C ASN A 263 14.57 28.44 6.05
N ASN A 264 13.36 28.98 6.28
CA ASN A 264 12.82 29.21 7.61
C ASN A 264 12.54 27.90 8.40
N ARG A 265 12.57 26.76 7.72
CA ARG A 265 12.50 25.42 8.34
C ARG A 265 13.86 24.73 8.45
N ASP A 266 14.98 25.46 8.30
CA ASP A 266 16.34 24.94 8.29
C ASP A 266 16.55 23.82 7.25
N ILE A 267 16.03 23.97 6.04
CA ILE A 267 16.20 23.05 4.93
C ILE A 267 17.14 23.72 3.91
N ASP A 268 18.29 23.12 3.66
CA ASP A 268 19.19 23.56 2.60
C ASP A 268 18.55 23.30 1.23
N THR A 269 18.48 24.30 0.36
CA THR A 269 17.78 24.19 -0.91
C THR A 269 18.65 24.42 -2.12
N SER A 270 18.49 23.57 -3.13
CA SER A 270 18.97 23.76 -4.50
C SER A 270 17.77 23.78 -5.44
N LEU A 271 17.08 24.92 -5.52
CA LEU A 271 15.98 25.13 -6.46
C LEU A 271 16.58 25.62 -7.79
N ILE A 272 16.48 24.77 -8.82
CA ILE A 272 16.98 25.05 -10.16
C ILE A 272 15.86 25.72 -10.95
N ILE A 273 16.16 26.88 -11.55
CA ILE A 273 15.16 27.66 -12.29
C ILE A 273 15.06 27.13 -13.73
N ASP A 274 13.85 26.72 -14.13
CA ASP A 274 13.51 26.37 -15.49
C ASP A 274 12.48 27.40 -16.04
N PRO A 275 12.89 28.37 -16.88
CA PRO A 275 11.98 29.38 -17.38
C PRO A 275 10.94 28.85 -18.36
N SER A 276 11.05 27.59 -18.80
CA SER A 276 10.09 26.97 -19.71
C SER A 276 8.80 26.53 -19.02
N ARG A 277 8.78 26.50 -17.67
CA ARG A 277 7.64 26.06 -16.84
C ARG A 277 7.35 27.02 -15.70
N PRO A 278 6.09 27.13 -15.23
CA PRO A 278 5.79 27.79 -13.95
C PRO A 278 6.17 26.86 -12.80
N THR A 279 6.37 27.41 -11.60
CA THR A 279 6.27 26.63 -10.36
C THR A 279 4.88 26.01 -10.28
N THR A 280 4.79 24.71 -10.05
CA THR A 280 3.50 24.00 -10.03
C THR A 280 2.60 24.57 -8.93
N TYR A 281 1.41 25.03 -9.32
CA TYR A 281 0.44 25.63 -8.42
C TYR A 281 -0.92 24.97 -8.58
N LYS A 282 -1.49 24.50 -7.46
CA LYS A 282 -2.77 23.80 -7.45
C LYS A 282 -3.74 24.54 -6.53
N THR A 283 -4.76 25.14 -7.09
CA THR A 283 -5.84 25.80 -6.34
C THR A 283 -7.02 24.87 -6.17
N ARG A 284 -7.42 24.63 -4.91
CA ARG A 284 -8.60 23.85 -4.55
C ARG A 284 -9.66 24.78 -3.99
N TYR A 285 -10.79 24.86 -4.67
CA TYR A 285 -11.94 25.63 -4.22
C TYR A 285 -12.82 24.75 -3.34
N MET A 286 -13.03 25.21 -2.11
CA MET A 286 -13.72 24.47 -1.06
C MET A 286 -14.97 25.22 -0.62
N VAL A 287 -16.10 24.52 -0.47
CA VAL A 287 -17.27 25.02 0.25
C VAL A 287 -17.46 24.12 1.46
N GLU A 288 -17.41 24.69 2.65
CA GLU A 288 -17.32 23.92 3.90
C GLU A 288 -16.16 22.91 3.83
N ASN A 289 -16.44 21.60 3.94
CA ASN A 289 -15.45 20.53 3.86
C ASN A 289 -15.44 19.81 2.49
N GLN A 290 -16.15 20.35 1.48
CA GLN A 290 -16.27 19.72 0.17
C GLN A 290 -15.41 20.40 -0.88
N LYS A 291 -14.60 19.62 -1.62
CA LYS A 291 -13.86 20.11 -2.78
C LYS A 291 -14.82 20.25 -3.96
N LEU A 292 -15.01 21.47 -4.47
CA LEU A 292 -15.82 21.71 -5.65
C LEU A 292 -15.08 21.36 -6.93
N PHE A 293 -13.91 21.96 -7.11
CA PHE A 293 -13.02 21.70 -8.25
C PHE A 293 -11.59 22.14 -7.94
N ARG A 294 -10.68 21.72 -8.79
CA ARG A 294 -9.26 22.08 -8.71
C ARG A 294 -8.81 22.73 -10.00
N VAL A 295 -8.11 23.85 -9.91
CA VAL A 295 -7.37 24.47 -11.01
C VAL A 295 -5.90 24.24 -10.81
N SER A 296 -5.20 23.75 -11.85
CA SER A 296 -3.77 23.45 -11.77
C SER A 296 -3.01 24.25 -12.82
N ARG A 297 -2.02 25.05 -12.38
CA ARG A 297 -1.01 25.65 -13.26
C ARG A 297 0.19 24.74 -13.24
N ILE A 298 0.36 23.97 -14.31
CA ILE A 298 1.35 22.89 -14.39
C ILE A 298 1.85 22.74 -15.82
N LYS A 299 3.10 22.36 -15.96
CA LYS A 299 3.67 21.72 -17.17
C LYS A 299 4.36 20.44 -16.74
N ASP A 300 4.06 19.36 -17.42
CA ASP A 300 4.40 17.98 -17.08
C ASP A 300 5.40 17.32 -18.04
N HIS A 301 6.00 18.12 -18.93
CA HIS A 301 7.07 17.62 -19.79
C HIS A 301 8.37 17.44 -18.98
N ASN A 302 9.22 16.53 -19.39
CA ASN A 302 10.53 16.37 -18.81
C ASN A 302 11.34 17.68 -18.89
N ILE A 303 12.16 17.91 -17.88
CA ILE A 303 13.14 19.01 -17.89
C ILE A 303 14.08 18.87 -19.07
N SER A 304 14.62 20.01 -19.56
CA SER A 304 15.61 20.01 -20.62
C SER A 304 16.92 19.37 -20.18
N GLU A 305 17.72 18.87 -21.13
CA GLU A 305 19.04 18.30 -20.87
C GLU A 305 19.94 19.25 -20.08
N LYS A 306 19.86 20.56 -20.35
CA LYS A 306 20.61 21.57 -19.60
C LYS A 306 20.23 21.57 -18.12
N ILE A 307 18.93 21.62 -17.82
CA ILE A 307 18.42 21.61 -16.44
C ILE A 307 18.70 20.27 -15.77
N GLU A 308 18.53 19.16 -16.50
CA GLU A 308 18.87 17.81 -16.03
C GLU A 308 20.34 17.72 -15.59
N ASN A 309 21.27 18.25 -16.38
CA ASN A 309 22.68 18.28 -16.04
C ASN A 309 22.97 19.14 -14.80
N GLU A 310 22.26 20.26 -14.61
CA GLU A 310 22.38 21.06 -13.39
C GLU A 310 21.90 20.27 -12.15
N VAL A 311 20.80 19.52 -12.24
CA VAL A 311 20.33 18.62 -11.18
C VAL A 311 21.36 17.54 -10.88
N ILE A 312 21.87 16.88 -11.92
CA ILE A 312 22.90 15.82 -11.79
C ILE A 312 24.17 16.36 -11.13
N ASN A 313 24.62 17.55 -11.50
CA ASN A 313 25.80 18.16 -10.87
C ASN A 313 25.57 18.39 -9.37
N LYS A 314 24.37 18.89 -8.97
CA LYS A 314 24.02 19.07 -7.56
C LYS A 314 23.95 17.76 -6.79
N LEU A 315 23.41 16.68 -7.41
CA LEU A 315 23.44 15.35 -6.83
C LEU A 315 24.86 14.87 -6.57
N ASN A 316 25.76 15.04 -7.54
CA ASN A 316 27.17 14.66 -7.40
C ASN A 316 27.89 15.44 -6.31
N ASP A 317 27.65 16.75 -6.21
CA ASP A 317 28.27 17.62 -5.19
C ASP A 317 27.91 17.19 -3.75
N LEU A 318 26.69 16.67 -3.54
CA LEU A 318 26.16 16.35 -2.23
C LEU A 318 26.31 14.87 -1.83
N ALA A 319 26.47 13.98 -2.80
CA ALA A 319 26.36 12.54 -2.59
C ALA A 319 27.37 11.97 -1.57
N SER A 320 28.52 12.58 -1.37
CA SER A 320 29.52 12.10 -0.41
C SER A 320 29.23 12.51 1.04
N ASP A 321 28.27 13.40 1.27
CA ASP A 321 27.96 13.97 2.61
C ASP A 321 26.54 13.63 3.09
N ILE A 322 25.89 12.66 2.48
CA ILE A 322 24.52 12.24 2.82
C ILE A 322 24.46 10.74 3.09
N ASP A 323 23.45 10.31 3.86
CA ASP A 323 23.20 8.90 4.21
C ASP A 323 22.15 8.25 3.29
N GLY A 324 21.33 9.06 2.63
CA GLY A 324 20.27 8.52 1.75
C GLY A 324 19.58 9.57 0.89
N ILE A 325 18.88 9.08 -0.13
CA ILE A 325 18.13 9.90 -1.08
C ILE A 325 16.67 9.46 -1.06
N MET A 326 15.76 10.43 -0.87
CA MET A 326 14.31 10.25 -0.98
C MET A 326 13.83 10.88 -2.29
N VAL A 327 13.32 10.06 -3.19
CA VAL A 327 12.74 10.50 -4.47
C VAL A 327 11.22 10.60 -4.29
N SER A 328 10.67 11.81 -4.41
CA SER A 328 9.23 12.07 -4.35
C SER A 328 8.76 12.63 -5.69
N ASP A 329 8.16 11.76 -6.49
CA ASP A 329 7.88 11.99 -7.90
C ASP A 329 6.38 12.10 -8.17
N PHE A 330 5.93 13.27 -8.60
CA PHE A 330 4.54 13.55 -9.00
C PHE A 330 4.33 13.43 -10.50
N VAL A 331 5.34 12.93 -11.22
CA VAL A 331 5.33 12.76 -12.69
C VAL A 331 5.19 14.10 -13.43
N TYR A 332 5.82 15.16 -12.91
CA TYR A 332 5.86 16.48 -13.58
C TYR A 332 7.17 16.75 -14.27
N GLY A 333 7.98 15.71 -14.44
CA GLY A 333 9.16 15.72 -15.32
C GLY A 333 10.46 16.13 -14.66
N VAL A 334 10.51 16.31 -13.34
CA VAL A 334 11.79 16.52 -12.62
C VAL A 334 12.57 15.22 -12.54
N ILE A 335 11.90 14.10 -12.26
CA ILE A 335 12.58 12.80 -12.11
C ILE A 335 12.63 12.07 -13.46
N THR A 336 13.69 12.35 -14.20
CA THR A 336 13.96 11.72 -15.50
C THR A 336 14.68 10.38 -15.36
N PRO A 337 14.70 9.54 -16.40
CA PRO A 337 15.48 8.29 -16.41
C PRO A 337 16.97 8.49 -16.15
N ASN A 338 17.58 9.58 -16.65
CA ASN A 338 18.99 9.87 -16.44
C ASN A 338 19.28 10.24 -14.98
N ILE A 339 18.41 11.04 -14.36
CA ILE A 339 18.51 11.37 -12.93
C ILE A 339 18.39 10.10 -12.07
N LEU A 340 17.45 9.19 -12.37
CA LEU A 340 17.33 7.91 -11.66
C LEU A 340 18.58 7.04 -11.84
N THR A 341 19.15 7.00 -13.05
CA THR A 341 20.38 6.27 -13.34
C THR A 341 21.54 6.82 -12.52
N GLU A 342 21.63 8.14 -12.41
CA GLU A 342 22.68 8.79 -11.62
C GLU A 342 22.49 8.55 -10.11
N ILE A 343 21.28 8.63 -9.61
CA ILE A 343 20.95 8.30 -8.21
C ILE A 343 21.39 6.87 -7.87
N LEU A 344 21.09 5.90 -8.73
CA LEU A 344 21.53 4.50 -8.54
C LEU A 344 23.05 4.35 -8.57
N ARG A 345 23.73 5.09 -9.45
CA ARG A 345 25.20 5.10 -9.53
C ARG A 345 25.82 5.65 -8.25
N LEU A 346 25.28 6.77 -7.75
CA LEU A 346 25.75 7.43 -6.53
C LEU A 346 25.46 6.57 -5.29
N ALA A 347 24.26 5.97 -5.20
CA ALA A 347 23.91 5.08 -4.11
C ALA A 347 24.86 3.88 -4.02
N LYS A 348 25.21 3.28 -5.16
CA LYS A 348 26.19 2.18 -5.19
C LYS A 348 27.59 2.65 -4.79
N LYS A 349 28.00 3.88 -5.20
CA LYS A 349 29.34 4.42 -4.93
C LYS A 349 29.54 4.77 -3.45
N PHE A 350 28.51 5.32 -2.81
CA PHE A 350 28.59 5.88 -1.45
C PHE A 350 27.76 5.11 -0.42
N ASP A 351 27.21 3.94 -0.78
CA ASP A 351 26.33 3.10 0.06
C ASP A 351 25.11 3.86 0.60
N LEU A 352 24.48 4.70 -0.24
CA LEU A 352 23.31 5.49 0.16
C LEU A 352 22.05 4.65 0.18
N LYS A 353 21.15 4.93 1.13
CA LYS A 353 19.82 4.34 1.17
C LYS A 353 18.88 5.08 0.22
N LEU A 354 18.08 4.32 -0.53
CA LEU A 354 17.15 4.86 -1.53
C LEU A 354 15.69 4.63 -1.12
N PHE A 355 14.91 5.71 -1.11
CA PHE A 355 13.50 5.70 -0.80
C PHE A 355 12.73 6.31 -1.96
N GLY A 356 11.68 5.65 -2.45
CA GLY A 356 10.90 6.09 -3.59
C GLY A 356 9.41 6.18 -3.30
N ASP A 357 8.85 7.36 -3.48
CA ASP A 357 7.41 7.61 -3.51
C ASP A 357 7.02 8.17 -4.88
N LEU A 358 5.98 7.60 -5.47
CA LEU A 358 5.43 8.06 -6.74
C LEU A 358 3.96 8.36 -6.53
N GLN A 359 3.53 9.54 -6.95
CA GLN A 359 2.13 9.93 -6.85
C GLN A 359 1.50 10.20 -8.22
N CYS A 360 0.49 9.40 -8.57
CA CYS A 360 -0.29 9.52 -9.80
C CYS A 360 -1.54 10.37 -9.60
N SER A 361 -1.40 11.66 -9.29
CA SER A 361 -2.55 12.55 -9.03
C SER A 361 -3.14 13.21 -10.28
N SER A 362 -2.29 13.58 -11.23
CA SER A 362 -2.68 14.26 -12.48
C SER A 362 -2.10 13.58 -13.71
N GLN A 363 -1.01 12.84 -13.53
CA GLN A 363 -0.31 12.09 -14.56
C GLN A 363 -0.19 10.63 -14.14
N VAL A 364 -0.01 9.75 -15.10
CA VAL A 364 0.18 8.31 -14.87
C VAL A 364 1.67 8.00 -14.95
N GLY A 365 2.22 7.51 -13.85
CA GLY A 365 3.59 7.00 -13.78
C GLY A 365 3.60 5.55 -13.33
N LYS A 366 4.73 4.87 -13.57
CA LYS A 366 4.92 3.49 -13.12
C LYS A 366 5.93 3.43 -12.01
N VAL A 367 5.52 2.99 -10.83
CA VAL A 367 6.40 2.82 -9.65
C VAL A 367 7.52 1.81 -9.90
N THR A 368 7.41 0.96 -10.94
CA THR A 368 8.47 0.03 -11.38
C THR A 368 9.76 0.71 -11.81
N LYS A 369 9.75 2.04 -12.03
CA LYS A 369 11.00 2.79 -12.29
C LYS A 369 11.95 2.84 -11.09
N PHE A 370 11.47 2.65 -9.86
CA PHE A 370 12.28 2.61 -8.64
C PHE A 370 12.92 1.23 -8.46
N ASN A 371 13.81 0.86 -9.38
CA ASN A 371 14.49 -0.42 -9.35
C ASN A 371 15.62 -0.41 -8.31
N LYS A 372 15.72 -1.48 -7.49
CA LYS A 372 16.74 -1.66 -6.43
C LYS A 372 16.70 -0.61 -5.32
N PHE A 373 15.56 -0.02 -5.05
CA PHE A 373 15.38 0.87 -3.91
C PHE A 373 15.29 0.08 -2.59
N ASP A 374 15.75 0.68 -1.50
CA ASP A 374 15.64 0.08 -0.17
C ASP A 374 14.18 0.08 0.31
N LEU A 375 13.40 1.09 -0.06
CA LEU A 375 11.97 1.18 0.24
C LEU A 375 11.22 1.90 -0.89
N ILE A 376 10.07 1.35 -1.27
CA ILE A 376 9.07 2.02 -2.12
C ILE A 376 7.74 2.11 -1.39
N THR A 377 6.96 3.18 -1.65
CA THR A 377 5.73 3.47 -0.91
C THR A 377 4.50 3.70 -1.81
N PRO A 378 4.14 2.74 -2.68
CA PRO A 378 2.99 2.90 -3.57
C PRO A 378 1.67 2.84 -2.81
N THR A 379 0.64 3.51 -3.34
CA THR A 379 -0.74 3.14 -3.08
C THR A 379 -1.09 1.85 -3.84
N GLU A 380 -2.14 1.13 -3.40
CA GLU A 380 -2.64 -0.04 -4.16
C GLU A 380 -2.95 0.33 -5.61
N LYS A 381 -3.57 1.50 -5.85
CA LYS A 381 -3.89 1.98 -7.19
C LYS A 381 -2.64 2.17 -8.05
N GLU A 382 -1.59 2.77 -7.51
CA GLU A 382 -0.32 2.98 -8.23
C GLU A 382 0.39 1.66 -8.53
N ALA A 383 0.32 0.70 -7.60
CA ALA A 383 0.86 -0.64 -7.80
C ALA A 383 0.11 -1.38 -8.93
N ARG A 384 -1.22 -1.29 -8.97
CA ARG A 384 -2.04 -1.88 -10.03
C ARG A 384 -1.79 -1.24 -11.40
N ILE A 385 -1.70 0.09 -11.46
CA ILE A 385 -1.34 0.82 -12.69
C ILE A 385 0.04 0.38 -13.19
N ALA A 386 1.01 0.23 -12.29
CA ALA A 386 2.37 -0.14 -12.66
C ALA A 386 2.47 -1.54 -13.29
N LEU A 387 1.62 -2.48 -12.82
CA LEU A 387 1.58 -3.87 -13.27
C LEU A 387 0.53 -4.14 -14.36
N ASP A 388 -0.30 -3.13 -14.69
CA ASP A 388 -1.45 -3.26 -15.58
C ASP A 388 -2.41 -4.39 -15.14
N ASP A 389 -2.68 -4.47 -13.83
CA ASP A 389 -3.46 -5.54 -13.20
C ASP A 389 -4.47 -5.00 -12.19
N ASN A 390 -5.74 -4.99 -12.58
CA ASN A 390 -6.85 -4.53 -11.75
C ASN A 390 -7.60 -5.66 -11.03
N GLU A 391 -7.27 -6.93 -11.31
CA GLU A 391 -8.08 -8.07 -10.88
C GLU A 391 -7.43 -8.90 -9.78
N SER A 392 -6.10 -9.00 -9.78
CA SER A 392 -5.37 -9.84 -8.83
C SER A 392 -5.47 -9.33 -7.38
N GLY A 393 -5.33 -10.24 -6.42
CA GLY A 393 -5.29 -9.92 -4.99
C GLY A 393 -4.06 -9.10 -4.61
N ILE A 394 -4.19 -8.35 -3.50
CA ILE A 394 -3.17 -7.39 -3.06
C ILE A 394 -1.80 -8.04 -2.81
N GLU A 395 -1.76 -9.27 -2.29
CA GLU A 395 -0.53 -10.01 -2.05
C GLU A 395 0.18 -10.40 -3.36
N TRP A 396 -0.59 -10.78 -4.39
CA TRP A 396 0.00 -11.05 -5.70
C TRP A 396 0.60 -9.77 -6.31
N ILE A 397 -0.15 -8.67 -6.25
CA ILE A 397 0.31 -7.34 -6.69
C ILE A 397 1.60 -6.95 -5.94
N ALA A 398 1.62 -7.11 -4.61
CA ALA A 398 2.79 -6.81 -3.79
C ALA A 398 4.01 -7.66 -4.16
N ASN A 399 3.82 -8.98 -4.24
CA ASN A 399 4.88 -9.93 -4.61
C ASN A 399 5.47 -9.63 -6.00
N LYS A 400 4.57 -9.40 -6.97
CA LYS A 400 4.97 -9.09 -8.35
C LYS A 400 5.73 -7.77 -8.42
N LEU A 401 5.22 -6.73 -7.75
CA LEU A 401 5.85 -5.41 -7.75
C LEU A 401 7.23 -5.43 -7.10
N ILE A 402 7.38 -6.07 -5.94
CA ILE A 402 8.68 -6.23 -5.28
C ILE A 402 9.66 -6.99 -6.17
N LYS A 403 9.21 -8.05 -6.83
CA LYS A 403 10.04 -8.82 -7.75
C LYS A 403 10.48 -7.97 -8.96
N ASP A 404 9.56 -7.23 -9.56
CA ASP A 404 9.83 -6.42 -10.74
C ASP A 404 10.73 -5.20 -10.43
N THR A 405 10.58 -4.61 -9.23
CA THR A 405 11.43 -3.51 -8.76
C THR A 405 12.72 -3.96 -8.08
N ASN A 406 12.80 -5.22 -7.68
CA ASN A 406 13.89 -5.72 -6.84
C ASN A 406 14.14 -4.85 -5.59
N SER A 407 13.05 -4.32 -5.01
CA SER A 407 13.09 -3.50 -3.80
C SER A 407 13.24 -4.36 -2.56
N LYS A 408 13.92 -3.84 -1.52
CA LYS A 408 14.11 -4.59 -0.27
C LYS A 408 12.85 -4.55 0.59
N ASN A 409 12.18 -3.41 0.65
CA ASN A 409 10.98 -3.19 1.43
C ASN A 409 9.94 -2.45 0.61
N MET A 410 8.68 -2.63 0.99
CA MET A 410 7.57 -1.87 0.43
C MET A 410 6.54 -1.55 1.52
N LEU A 411 6.03 -0.32 1.50
CA LEU A 411 4.84 0.08 2.25
C LEU A 411 3.72 0.32 1.25
N MET A 412 2.76 -0.59 1.16
CA MET A 412 1.59 -0.41 0.30
C MET A 412 0.51 0.34 1.05
N LYS A 413 0.22 1.56 0.61
CA LYS A 413 -0.78 2.46 1.20
C LYS A 413 -2.19 2.04 0.75
N LEU A 414 -3.13 1.94 1.70
CA LEU A 414 -4.51 1.48 1.48
C LEU A 414 -5.56 2.55 1.83
N GLY A 415 -5.14 3.81 1.94
CA GLY A 415 -6.03 4.91 2.32
C GLY A 415 -6.63 4.71 3.71
N PRO A 416 -7.99 4.67 3.85
CA PRO A 416 -8.65 4.50 5.15
C PRO A 416 -8.33 3.19 5.86
N ASP A 417 -7.88 2.18 5.14
CA ASP A 417 -7.53 0.87 5.71
C ASP A 417 -6.08 0.80 6.24
N GLY A 418 -5.33 1.91 6.14
CA GLY A 418 -3.96 2.02 6.63
C GLY A 418 -2.92 1.58 5.61
N PHE A 419 -2.01 0.70 5.98
CA PHE A 419 -0.97 0.22 5.06
C PHE A 419 -0.47 -1.18 5.43
N ILE A 420 0.14 -1.84 4.45
CA ILE A 420 0.83 -3.12 4.65
C ILE A 420 2.32 -2.90 4.40
N ALA A 421 3.14 -3.27 5.37
CA ALA A 421 4.59 -3.33 5.24
C ALA A 421 5.02 -4.72 4.77
N TYR A 422 5.85 -4.77 3.75
CA TYR A 422 6.46 -5.99 3.23
C TYR A 422 7.97 -5.93 3.32
N ASN A 423 8.59 -7.02 3.78
CA ASN A 423 10.04 -7.18 3.83
C ASN A 423 10.45 -8.35 2.96
N ASN A 424 11.20 -8.08 1.88
CA ASN A 424 11.64 -9.10 0.91
C ASN A 424 12.79 -9.96 1.44
N GLU A 425 13.63 -9.44 2.33
CA GLU A 425 14.79 -10.17 2.89
C GLU A 425 14.38 -11.32 3.80
N LYS A 426 13.16 -11.26 4.39
CA LYS A 426 12.60 -12.23 5.33
C LYS A 426 11.46 -13.07 4.74
N SER A 427 11.62 -13.58 3.52
CA SER A 427 10.62 -14.44 2.87
C SER A 427 9.25 -13.79 2.73
N MET A 428 9.19 -12.50 2.36
CA MET A 428 7.95 -11.74 2.22
C MET A 428 7.14 -11.64 3.53
N GLU A 429 7.84 -11.50 4.65
CA GLU A 429 7.16 -11.17 5.90
C GLU A 429 6.35 -9.88 5.72
N ARG A 430 5.08 -9.93 6.07
CA ARG A 430 4.18 -8.79 5.99
C ARG A 430 3.64 -8.40 7.36
N GLN A 431 3.39 -7.10 7.54
CA GLN A 431 2.74 -6.55 8.71
C GLN A 431 1.68 -5.53 8.27
N ASN A 432 0.44 -5.76 8.68
CA ASN A 432 -0.66 -4.84 8.41
C ASN A 432 -0.81 -3.82 9.56
N PHE A 433 -0.94 -2.53 9.22
CA PHE A 433 -1.18 -1.45 10.16
C PHE A 433 -2.47 -0.73 9.78
N PRO A 434 -3.49 -0.69 10.67
CA PRO A 434 -4.72 0.03 10.39
C PRO A 434 -4.49 1.55 10.40
N ALA A 435 -5.32 2.29 9.68
CA ALA A 435 -5.40 3.75 9.82
C ALA A 435 -5.99 4.09 11.21
N LEU A 436 -5.46 5.13 11.84
CA LEU A 436 -5.94 5.58 13.16
C LEU A 436 -7.20 6.46 13.08
N THR A 437 -7.53 6.98 11.90
CA THR A 437 -8.75 7.72 11.66
C THR A 437 -9.53 7.09 10.50
N ALA A 438 -10.84 6.96 10.65
CA ALA A 438 -11.73 6.48 9.61
C ALA A 438 -12.21 7.60 8.68
N ASN A 439 -12.09 8.87 9.10
CA ASN A 439 -12.58 10.02 8.35
C ASN A 439 -11.53 11.13 8.28
N PRO A 440 -10.49 10.99 7.43
CA PRO A 440 -9.48 12.02 7.27
C PRO A 440 -10.07 13.29 6.65
N ILE A 441 -9.69 14.45 7.19
CA ILE A 441 -10.16 15.77 6.71
C ILE A 441 -9.64 16.02 5.29
N ASP A 442 -8.39 15.68 5.02
CA ASP A 442 -7.79 15.75 3.69
C ASP A 442 -6.80 14.59 3.47
N VAL A 443 -6.98 13.87 2.37
CA VAL A 443 -6.10 12.74 1.95
C VAL A 443 -5.11 13.14 0.85
N THR A 444 -5.05 14.41 0.48
CA THR A 444 -4.18 14.89 -0.60
C THR A 444 -2.80 15.35 -0.15
N GLY A 445 -2.47 15.11 1.09
CA GLY A 445 -1.14 15.10 1.69
C GLY A 445 -0.36 16.25 1.94
#